data_3ff20d5d5dfd52b550cb85bfad69a84f
#
_entry.id   3ff20d5d5dfd52b550cb85bfad69a84f
#
_cell.length_a   1.000
_cell.length_b   1.000
_cell.length_c   1.000
_cell.angle_alpha   90.00
_cell.angle_beta   90.00
_cell.angle_gamma   90.00
#
_symmetry.space_group_name_H-M   'P 1'
#
loop_
_entity.id
_entity.type
_entity.pdbx_description
1 polymer ?
#
loop_
_entity_poly.entity_id
_entity_poly.type
_entity_poly.pdbx_seq_one_letter_code
_entity_poly.pdbx_strand_id
1 'polypeptide(L)'
;MLIREGDVNDAQVLAGLLGDLDYPNTPEAIAERIVVMAANPDSRLLVAESEGRAVGFISLHFIPQIALAGEFCRISYLCVSSESRGEGIGQQLLDEAERLAGDRGCDRMEVHSHTRRVRAHVFYARAEYEESPKYLMKKLTPR
;
A
#
# COMPACT_ATOMS: atom_id res chain seq x y z
N MET A 1 1.17 19.19 -0.40
CA MET A 1 0.81 17.82 -0.77
C MET A 1 -0.39 17.35 0.04
N LEU A 2 -1.26 16.59 -0.58
CA LEU A 2 -2.50 16.12 0.03
C LEU A 2 -2.53 14.58 0.02
N ILE A 3 -2.87 13.96 1.16
CA ILE A 3 -3.18 12.54 1.22
C ILE A 3 -4.70 12.41 1.25
N ARG A 4 -5.26 11.66 0.31
CA ARG A 4 -6.73 11.51 0.17
C ARG A 4 -7.09 10.09 -0.21
N GLU A 5 -8.38 9.76 -0.15
CA GLU A 5 -8.87 8.48 -0.67
C GLU A 5 -8.65 8.42 -2.17
N GLY A 6 -8.24 7.26 -2.67
CA GLY A 6 -8.14 7.01 -4.11
C GLY A 6 -9.52 6.74 -4.71
N ASP A 7 -9.66 7.03 -5.99
CA ASP A 7 -10.89 6.75 -6.73
C ASP A 7 -10.55 6.29 -8.16
N VAL A 8 -11.58 5.99 -8.96
CA VAL A 8 -11.38 5.45 -10.30
C VAL A 8 -10.61 6.38 -11.23
N ASN A 9 -10.61 7.68 -10.94
CA ASN A 9 -9.85 8.63 -11.75
C ASN A 9 -8.34 8.49 -11.55
N ASP A 10 -7.91 7.77 -10.52
CA ASP A 10 -6.50 7.51 -10.25
C ASP A 10 -5.98 6.26 -10.96
N ALA A 11 -6.87 5.51 -11.64
CA ALA A 11 -6.53 4.18 -12.17
C ALA A 11 -5.36 4.20 -13.14
N GLN A 12 -5.28 5.20 -14.01
CA GLN A 12 -4.21 5.30 -15.00
C GLN A 12 -2.86 5.50 -14.32
N VAL A 13 -2.78 6.40 -13.35
CA VAL A 13 -1.54 6.66 -12.63
C VAL A 13 -1.12 5.44 -11.81
N LEU A 14 -2.07 4.80 -11.13
CA LEU A 14 -1.76 3.62 -10.33
C LEU A 14 -1.28 2.46 -11.20
N ALA A 15 -1.88 2.26 -12.37
CA ALA A 15 -1.43 1.24 -13.31
C ALA A 15 0.02 1.48 -13.73
N GLY A 16 0.38 2.74 -13.99
CA GLY A 16 1.75 3.11 -14.35
C GLY A 16 2.74 2.85 -13.22
N LEU A 17 2.38 3.23 -12.00
CA LEU A 17 3.23 3.02 -10.83
C LEU A 17 3.45 1.53 -10.56
N LEU A 18 2.41 0.72 -10.69
CA LEU A 18 2.51 -0.73 -10.52
C LEU A 18 3.36 -1.36 -11.62
N GLY A 19 3.24 -0.87 -12.86
CA GLY A 19 4.07 -1.33 -13.96
C GLY A 19 5.55 -1.12 -13.68
N ASP A 20 5.90 0.00 -13.07
CA ASP A 20 7.30 0.30 -12.70
C ASP A 20 7.84 -0.68 -11.66
N LEU A 21 6.97 -1.38 -10.94
CA LEU A 21 7.35 -2.41 -9.97
C LEU A 21 7.16 -3.83 -10.50
N ASP A 22 7.08 -3.99 -11.82
CA ASP A 22 6.88 -5.29 -12.48
C ASP A 22 5.53 -5.94 -12.19
N TYR A 23 4.50 -5.13 -11.94
CA TYR A 23 3.11 -5.58 -11.84
C TYR A 23 2.31 -4.97 -13.00
N PRO A 24 2.46 -5.49 -14.22
CA PRO A 24 1.76 -4.90 -15.37
C PRO A 24 0.25 -5.03 -15.24
N ASN A 25 -0.44 -3.94 -15.48
CA ASN A 25 -1.90 -3.85 -15.38
C ASN A 25 -2.44 -2.86 -16.38
N THR A 26 -3.74 -2.96 -16.66
CA THR A 26 -4.43 -1.95 -17.45
C THR A 26 -5.17 -0.99 -16.53
N PRO A 27 -5.36 0.26 -16.95
CA PRO A 27 -6.18 1.19 -16.17
C PRO A 27 -7.59 0.66 -15.89
N GLU A 28 -8.17 -0.05 -16.84
CA GLU A 28 -9.51 -0.65 -16.71
C GLU A 28 -9.57 -1.68 -15.58
N ALA A 29 -8.57 -2.55 -15.51
CA ALA A 29 -8.49 -3.56 -14.45
C ALA A 29 -8.28 -2.91 -13.09
N ILE A 30 -7.42 -1.89 -13.02
CA ILE A 30 -7.20 -1.16 -11.77
C ILE A 30 -8.46 -0.44 -11.32
N ALA A 31 -9.20 0.19 -12.25
CA ALA A 31 -10.45 0.86 -11.92
C ALA A 31 -11.46 -0.11 -11.29
N GLU A 32 -11.58 -1.33 -11.83
CA GLU A 32 -12.47 -2.35 -11.27
C GLU A 32 -12.06 -2.70 -9.83
N ARG A 33 -10.77 -2.84 -9.58
CA ARG A 33 -10.26 -3.19 -8.24
C ARG A 33 -10.46 -2.05 -7.25
N ILE A 34 -10.32 -0.81 -7.70
CA ILE A 34 -10.59 0.36 -6.85
C ILE A 34 -12.05 0.35 -6.39
N VAL A 35 -12.99 0.04 -7.28
CA VAL A 35 -14.41 -0.05 -6.93
C VAL A 35 -14.63 -1.13 -5.87
N VAL A 36 -14.03 -2.30 -6.03
CA VAL A 36 -14.13 -3.41 -5.07
C VAL A 36 -13.59 -2.99 -3.71
N MET A 37 -12.42 -2.35 -3.67
CA MET A 37 -11.82 -1.91 -2.42
C MET A 37 -12.67 -0.82 -1.75
N ALA A 38 -13.21 0.10 -2.52
CA ALA A 38 -14.03 1.19 -1.97
C ALA A 38 -15.30 0.67 -1.29
N ALA A 39 -15.82 -0.47 -1.75
CA ALA A 39 -17.00 -1.10 -1.17
C ALA A 39 -16.68 -1.92 0.06
N ASN A 40 -15.41 -2.16 0.37
CA ASN A 40 -14.99 -2.98 1.51
C ASN A 40 -14.53 -2.09 2.67
N PRO A 41 -15.26 -2.09 3.81
CA PRO A 41 -14.89 -1.23 4.94
C PRO A 41 -13.57 -1.63 5.60
N ASP A 42 -13.04 -2.81 5.28
CA ASP A 42 -11.78 -3.30 5.82
C ASP A 42 -10.61 -3.10 4.85
N SER A 43 -10.79 -2.27 3.83
CA SER A 43 -9.74 -1.91 2.89
C SER A 43 -9.71 -0.39 2.71
N ARG A 44 -8.52 0.16 2.52
CA ARG A 44 -8.35 1.59 2.26
C ARG A 44 -7.29 1.78 1.17
N LEU A 45 -7.59 2.67 0.26
CA LEU A 45 -6.63 3.11 -0.75
C LEU A 45 -6.39 4.60 -0.52
N LEU A 46 -5.16 4.97 -0.21
CA LEU A 46 -4.78 6.37 0.00
C LEU A 46 -3.85 6.80 -1.12
N VAL A 47 -4.10 7.99 -1.66
CA VAL A 47 -3.32 8.55 -2.74
C VAL A 47 -2.68 9.85 -2.27
N ALA A 48 -1.39 10.01 -2.58
CA ALA A 48 -0.68 11.27 -2.37
C ALA A 48 -0.79 12.10 -3.64
N GLU A 49 -1.29 13.33 -3.49
CA GLU A 49 -1.47 14.26 -4.59
C GLU A 49 -0.58 15.46 -4.37
N SER A 50 0.19 15.83 -5.39
CA SER A 50 1.06 17.00 -5.36
C SER A 50 0.79 17.79 -6.63
N GLU A 51 0.52 19.09 -6.47
CA GLU A 51 0.23 19.98 -7.59
C GLU A 51 -0.89 19.46 -8.49
N GLY A 52 -1.94 18.91 -7.86
CA GLY A 52 -3.11 18.40 -8.57
C GLY A 52 -2.90 17.05 -9.26
N ARG A 53 -1.78 16.36 -9.02
CA ARG A 53 -1.45 15.10 -9.67
C ARG A 53 -1.15 14.03 -8.64
N ALA A 54 -1.65 12.82 -8.88
CA ALA A 54 -1.32 11.67 -8.04
C ALA A 54 0.16 11.30 -8.25
N VAL A 55 0.92 11.19 -7.16
CA VAL A 55 2.36 10.88 -7.22
C VAL A 55 2.74 9.64 -6.42
N GLY A 56 1.79 9.04 -5.72
CA GLY A 56 2.03 7.82 -4.98
C GLY A 56 0.76 7.30 -4.35
N PHE A 57 0.80 6.06 -3.87
CA PHE A 57 -0.35 5.48 -3.18
C PHE A 57 0.09 4.39 -2.21
N ILE A 58 -0.79 4.10 -1.26
CA ILE A 58 -0.65 2.96 -0.35
C ILE A 58 -2.00 2.26 -0.24
N SER A 59 -1.99 0.93 -0.32
CA SER A 59 -3.19 0.13 -0.13
C SER A 59 -3.11 -0.68 1.14
N LEU A 60 -4.18 -0.63 1.94
CA LEU A 60 -4.23 -1.17 3.29
C LEU A 60 -5.38 -2.15 3.43
N HIS A 61 -5.17 -3.15 4.27
CA HIS A 61 -6.20 -4.14 4.62
C HIS A 61 -6.17 -4.35 6.12
N PHE A 62 -7.36 -4.24 6.75
CA PHE A 62 -7.50 -4.46 8.19
C PHE A 62 -8.03 -5.88 8.39
N ILE A 63 -7.26 -6.69 9.12
CA ILE A 63 -7.48 -8.13 9.19
C ILE A 63 -7.75 -8.53 10.64
N PRO A 64 -8.92 -9.14 10.92
CA PRO A 64 -9.17 -9.66 12.26
C PRO A 64 -8.27 -10.87 12.52
N GLN A 65 -7.97 -11.10 13.79
CA GLN A 65 -7.09 -12.19 14.18
C GLN A 65 -7.71 -12.96 15.32
N ILE A 66 -7.33 -14.23 15.45
CA ILE A 66 -7.90 -15.09 16.48
C ILE A 66 -7.00 -15.22 17.71
N ALA A 67 -5.68 -15.07 17.53
CA ALA A 67 -4.72 -15.27 18.59
C ALA A 67 -4.59 -14.05 19.53
N LEU A 68 -4.95 -12.87 19.03
CA LEU A 68 -4.84 -11.61 19.76
C LEU A 68 -6.12 -10.81 19.59
N ALA A 69 -6.41 -9.93 20.52
CA ALA A 69 -7.53 -9.03 20.41
C ALA A 69 -7.27 -7.98 19.33
N GLY A 70 -8.34 -7.54 18.67
CA GLY A 70 -8.24 -6.49 17.65
C GLY A 70 -7.85 -7.00 16.28
N GLU A 71 -7.35 -6.09 15.48
CA GLU A 71 -6.97 -6.34 14.10
C GLU A 71 -5.50 -6.00 13.89
N PHE A 72 -4.95 -6.39 12.74
CA PHE A 72 -3.69 -5.83 12.29
C PHE A 72 -3.89 -5.24 10.90
N CYS A 73 -3.00 -4.32 10.50
CA CYS A 73 -3.08 -3.66 9.21
C CYS A 73 -1.97 -4.19 8.31
N ARG A 74 -2.35 -4.69 7.13
CA ARG A 74 -1.38 -5.13 6.13
C ARG A 74 -1.31 -4.12 5.00
N ILE A 75 -0.09 -3.71 4.69
CA ILE A 75 0.19 -2.90 3.51
C ILE A 75 0.37 -3.87 2.34
N SER A 76 -0.50 -3.80 1.34
CA SER A 76 -0.35 -4.65 0.16
C SER A 76 0.56 -4.01 -0.89
N TYR A 77 0.47 -2.70 -1.06
CA TYR A 77 1.35 -1.97 -1.99
C TYR A 77 1.65 -0.57 -1.45
N LEU A 78 2.87 -0.12 -1.66
CA LEU A 78 3.28 1.26 -1.42
C LEU A 78 4.16 1.66 -2.60
N CYS A 79 3.69 2.59 -3.40
CA CYS A 79 4.35 3.01 -4.62
C CYS A 79 4.45 4.53 -4.67
N VAL A 80 5.61 5.04 -5.06
CA VAL A 80 5.83 6.48 -5.25
C VAL A 80 6.46 6.67 -6.62
N SER A 81 6.01 7.68 -7.35
CA SER A 81 6.56 8.03 -8.65
C SER A 81 8.07 8.26 -8.55
N SER A 82 8.82 7.72 -9.53
CA SER A 82 10.28 7.89 -9.55
C SER A 82 10.69 9.37 -9.61
N GLU A 83 9.86 10.21 -10.22
CA GLU A 83 10.12 11.64 -10.32
C GLU A 83 9.96 12.35 -8.98
N SER A 84 9.26 11.76 -8.03
CA SER A 84 8.97 12.34 -6.72
C SER A 84 9.72 11.67 -5.58
N ARG A 85 10.64 10.76 -5.88
CA ARG A 85 11.43 10.10 -4.84
C ARG A 85 12.34 11.11 -4.14
N GLY A 86 12.55 10.88 -2.85
CA GLY A 86 13.37 11.78 -2.03
C GLY A 86 12.60 12.98 -1.46
N GLU A 87 11.30 13.07 -1.74
CA GLU A 87 10.46 14.16 -1.23
C GLU A 87 9.66 13.77 0.01
N GLY A 88 9.90 12.58 0.56
CA GLY A 88 9.22 12.14 1.77
C GLY A 88 7.80 11.65 1.58
N ILE A 89 7.36 11.44 0.34
CA ILE A 89 5.98 11.03 0.05
C ILE A 89 5.66 9.66 0.63
N GLY A 90 6.58 8.70 0.46
CA GLY A 90 6.39 7.35 1.02
C GLY A 90 6.22 7.38 2.53
N GLN A 91 7.03 8.18 3.22
CA GLN A 91 6.95 8.32 4.67
C GLN A 91 5.62 8.94 5.09
N GLN A 92 5.14 9.95 4.36
CA GLN A 92 3.86 10.59 4.68
C GLN A 92 2.69 9.62 4.47
N LEU A 93 2.73 8.82 3.40
CA LEU A 93 1.72 7.78 3.18
C LEU A 93 1.74 6.76 4.31
N LEU A 94 2.93 6.33 4.71
CA LEU A 94 3.08 5.36 5.79
C LEU A 94 2.60 5.93 7.13
N ASP A 95 2.92 7.19 7.42
CA ASP A 95 2.49 7.85 8.64
C ASP A 95 0.96 7.90 8.72
N GLU A 96 0.29 8.24 7.63
CA GLU A 96 -1.16 8.27 7.59
C GLU A 96 -1.76 6.86 7.76
N ALA A 97 -1.15 5.86 7.14
CA ALA A 97 -1.57 4.47 7.29
C ALA A 97 -1.48 4.02 8.76
N GLU A 98 -0.38 4.36 9.42
CA GLU A 98 -0.18 4.00 10.83
C GLU A 98 -1.17 4.73 11.73
N ARG A 99 -1.50 5.98 11.42
CA ARG A 99 -2.51 6.74 12.17
C ARG A 99 -3.88 6.06 12.05
N LEU A 100 -4.27 5.67 10.84
CA LEU A 100 -5.55 4.98 10.61
C LEU A 100 -5.59 3.63 11.33
N ALA A 101 -4.50 2.88 11.27
CA ALA A 101 -4.41 1.59 11.96
C ALA A 101 -4.52 1.75 13.47
N GLY A 102 -3.87 2.76 14.03
CA GLY A 102 -3.95 3.07 15.45
C GLY A 102 -5.38 3.44 15.87
N ASP A 103 -6.05 4.26 15.07
CA ASP A 103 -7.44 4.68 15.35
C ASP A 103 -8.39 3.47 15.33
N ARG A 104 -8.12 2.45 14.51
CA ARG A 104 -8.93 1.23 14.48
C ARG A 104 -8.57 0.24 15.59
N GLY A 105 -7.52 0.50 16.35
CA GLY A 105 -7.08 -0.41 17.41
C GLY A 105 -6.24 -1.58 16.90
N CYS A 106 -5.59 -1.43 15.75
CA CYS A 106 -4.67 -2.46 15.25
C CYS A 106 -3.48 -2.62 16.17
N ASP A 107 -3.04 -3.86 16.39
CA ASP A 107 -1.89 -4.12 17.24
C ASP A 107 -0.56 -3.96 16.49
N ARG A 108 -0.58 -4.03 15.16
CA ARG A 108 0.64 -3.90 14.37
C ARG A 108 0.35 -3.58 12.91
N MET A 109 1.40 -3.14 12.24
CA MET A 109 1.46 -3.03 10.78
C MET A 109 2.27 -4.20 10.25
N GLU A 110 1.88 -4.73 9.09
CA GLU A 110 2.65 -5.75 8.38
C GLU A 110 2.83 -5.33 6.93
N VAL A 111 3.96 -5.68 6.35
CA VAL A 111 4.22 -5.50 4.92
C VAL A 111 5.09 -6.65 4.44
N HIS A 112 4.80 -7.18 3.24
CA HIS A 112 5.64 -8.18 2.60
C HIS A 112 6.40 -7.52 1.46
N SER A 113 7.74 -7.61 1.49
CA SER A 113 8.59 -7.03 0.47
C SER A 113 9.57 -8.08 -0.01
N HIS A 114 9.67 -8.24 -1.34
CA HIS A 114 10.60 -9.20 -1.91
C HIS A 114 12.03 -8.86 -1.53
N THR A 115 12.87 -9.89 -1.32
CA THR A 115 14.27 -9.70 -0.91
C THR A 115 15.07 -8.84 -1.90
N ARG A 116 14.69 -8.81 -3.17
CA ARG A 116 15.34 -7.97 -4.19
C ARG A 116 15.06 -6.47 -4.03
N ARG A 117 14.06 -6.10 -3.24
CA ARG A 117 13.68 -4.70 -3.07
C ARG A 117 14.46 -4.05 -1.93
N VAL A 118 15.75 -3.88 -2.15
CA VAL A 118 16.66 -3.37 -1.12
C VAL A 118 16.27 -1.98 -0.64
N ARG A 119 15.84 -1.09 -1.55
CA ARG A 119 15.40 0.26 -1.17
C ARG A 119 14.20 0.22 -0.23
N ALA A 120 13.23 -0.67 -0.52
CA ALA A 120 12.06 -0.81 0.32
C ALA A 120 12.46 -1.30 1.71
N HIS A 121 13.38 -2.27 1.79
CA HIS A 121 13.88 -2.78 3.06
C HIS A 121 14.53 -1.69 3.90
N VAL A 122 15.35 -0.85 3.27
CA VAL A 122 15.98 0.29 3.97
C VAL A 122 14.94 1.28 4.45
N PHE A 123 13.94 1.59 3.61
CA PHE A 123 12.86 2.49 3.96
C PHE A 123 12.08 1.98 5.17
N TYR A 124 11.67 0.71 5.16
CA TYR A 124 10.90 0.15 6.27
C TYR A 124 11.73 0.02 7.54
N ALA A 125 13.01 -0.29 7.43
CA ALA A 125 13.89 -0.35 8.60
C ALA A 125 14.03 1.02 9.26
N ARG A 126 14.12 2.09 8.47
CA ARG A 126 14.16 3.46 9.01
C ARG A 126 12.85 3.84 9.70
N ALA A 127 11.74 3.27 9.25
CA ALA A 127 10.42 3.49 9.85
C ALA A 127 10.16 2.54 11.02
N GLU A 128 11.20 1.83 11.50
CA GLU A 128 11.18 0.94 12.65
C GLU A 128 10.38 -0.34 12.43
N TYR A 129 10.31 -0.79 11.18
CA TYR A 129 9.75 -2.12 10.87
C TYR A 129 10.84 -3.17 11.04
N GLU A 130 10.51 -4.24 11.76
CA GLU A 130 11.42 -5.34 12.00
C GLU A 130 11.13 -6.48 11.02
N GLU A 131 12.20 -7.16 10.58
CA GLU A 131 12.05 -8.33 9.74
C GLU A 131 11.43 -9.47 10.54
N SER A 132 10.37 -10.07 10.01
CA SER A 132 9.73 -11.22 10.63
C SER A 132 9.90 -12.43 9.71
N PRO A 133 10.08 -13.65 10.26
CA PRO A 133 10.46 -14.79 9.44
C PRO A 133 9.37 -15.25 8.50
N LYS A 134 9.81 -15.53 7.32
CA LYS A 134 9.23 -16.29 6.22
C LYS A 134 7.80 -15.98 5.79
N TYR A 135 7.73 -15.30 4.67
CA TYR A 135 6.53 -15.21 3.85
C TYR A 135 6.50 -16.44 2.92
N LEU A 136 5.43 -17.21 2.97
CA LEU A 136 5.24 -18.40 2.12
C LEU A 136 4.01 -18.17 1.25
N MET A 137 4.14 -18.46 -0.04
CA MET A 137 3.06 -18.22 -1.01
C MET A 137 2.98 -19.36 -2.00
N LYS A 138 1.75 -19.77 -2.31
CA LYS A 138 1.49 -20.76 -3.34
C LYS A 138 0.40 -20.23 -4.25
N LYS A 139 0.66 -20.17 -5.54
CA LYS A 139 -0.37 -19.81 -6.51
C LYS A 139 -1.38 -20.94 -6.64
N LEU A 140 -2.66 -20.60 -6.57
CA LEU A 140 -3.73 -21.60 -6.65
C LEU A 140 -4.27 -21.78 -8.06
N THR A 141 -4.02 -20.82 -8.94
CA THR A 141 -4.45 -20.92 -10.34
C THR A 141 -3.23 -21.15 -11.21
N PRO A 142 -3.29 -22.05 -12.20
CA PRO A 142 -2.21 -22.25 -13.14
C PRO A 142 -1.93 -20.99 -13.94
N ARG A 143 -0.64 -20.74 -14.24
CA ARG A 143 -0.23 -19.58 -15.02
C ARG A 143 0.81 -19.98 -16.03
#